data_ffa8dc0a030961d922adf9e06a8d4a8f
#
_entry.id   ffa8dc0a030961d922adf9e06a8d4a8f
#
_cell.length_a   1.000
_cell.length_b   1.000
_cell.length_c   1.000
_cell.angle_alpha   90.00
_cell.angle_beta   90.00
_cell.angle_gamma   90.00
#
_symmetry.space_group_name_H-M   'P 1'
#
loop_
_entity.id
_entity.type
_entity.pdbx_description
1 polymer ?
#
loop_
_entity_poly.entity_id
_entity_poly.type
_entity_poly.pdbx_seq_one_letter_code
_entity_poly.pdbx_strand_id
1 'polypeptide(L)'
;LGGRTWRVYRPRTTTSDALVEISEESPHSDREAIAVRLPVARSDRTYSTFLLDQLQIPAISVPQAKTEPTGKLTPVTMTDWLGYCIITGDELDTQVFGHQRHWRDVKRRWVFEIAYGYYDPEVARLNAELRHVELQLASLDQDAAVREKFLADTPFANPEELERELAVRIAELEQVVADGAT
;
A
#
# COMPACT_ATOMS: atom_id res chain seq x y z
N LEU A 1 28.57 -14.41 -1.18
CA LEU A 1 27.88 -14.10 0.05
C LEU A 1 27.88 -15.33 0.97
N GLY A 2 28.77 -15.39 1.95
CA GLY A 2 28.83 -16.46 2.97
C GLY A 2 29.14 -17.87 2.46
N GLY A 3 29.57 -18.07 1.21
CA GLY A 3 29.95 -19.37 0.67
C GLY A 3 28.80 -20.37 0.45
N ARG A 4 27.54 -19.93 0.55
CA ARG A 4 26.37 -20.78 0.30
C ARG A 4 25.99 -20.75 -1.16
N THR A 5 25.73 -21.92 -1.72
CA THR A 5 25.26 -22.08 -3.09
C THR A 5 23.77 -22.44 -3.05
N TRP A 6 22.99 -21.77 -3.88
CA TRP A 6 21.54 -21.96 -3.96
C TRP A 6 21.16 -22.44 -5.36
N ARG A 7 20.38 -23.51 -5.41
CA ARG A 7 19.71 -23.95 -6.65
C ARG A 7 18.31 -23.35 -6.66
N VAL A 8 17.99 -22.64 -7.73
CA VAL A 8 16.69 -21.99 -7.91
C VAL A 8 16.03 -22.55 -9.15
N TYR A 9 14.84 -23.08 -9.00
CA TYR A 9 14.00 -23.54 -10.10
C TYR A 9 12.76 -22.64 -10.19
N ARG A 10 12.60 -21.96 -11.33
CA ARG A 10 11.44 -21.14 -11.64
C ARG A 10 10.72 -21.72 -12.86
N PRO A 11 9.45 -22.16 -12.73
CA PRO A 11 8.68 -22.59 -13.88
C PRO A 11 8.44 -21.43 -14.85
N ARG A 12 8.39 -21.73 -16.15
CA ARG A 12 8.14 -20.72 -17.20
C ARG A 12 6.68 -20.24 -17.27
N THR A 13 5.93 -20.36 -16.21
CA THR A 13 4.55 -19.88 -16.15
C THR A 13 4.53 -18.38 -15.89
N THR A 14 3.64 -17.68 -16.58
CA THR A 14 3.47 -16.20 -16.46
C THR A 14 2.46 -15.82 -15.38
N THR A 15 1.94 -16.78 -14.61
CA THR A 15 0.95 -16.53 -13.57
C THR A 15 1.59 -15.94 -12.33
N SER A 16 0.90 -14.98 -11.70
CA SER A 16 1.29 -14.33 -10.44
C SER A 16 1.44 -15.32 -9.27
N ASP A 17 0.87 -16.50 -9.39
CA ASP A 17 0.85 -17.56 -8.37
C ASP A 17 1.95 -18.61 -8.58
N ALA A 18 2.89 -18.34 -9.52
CA ALA A 18 4.03 -19.22 -9.75
C ALA A 18 4.88 -19.34 -8.47
N LEU A 19 5.15 -20.58 -8.09
CA LEU A 19 6.04 -20.89 -6.98
C LEU A 19 7.46 -21.05 -7.51
N VAL A 20 8.42 -20.43 -6.83
CA VAL A 20 9.85 -20.64 -7.07
C VAL A 20 10.37 -21.62 -6.04
N GLU A 21 11.00 -22.66 -6.50
CA GLU A 21 11.61 -23.69 -5.66
C GLU A 21 13.07 -23.35 -5.41
N ILE A 22 13.47 -23.33 -4.14
CA ILE A 22 14.81 -22.93 -3.70
C ILE A 22 15.36 -24.01 -2.81
N SER A 23 16.54 -24.53 -3.14
CA SER A 23 17.26 -25.50 -2.33
C SER A 23 18.69 -25.05 -2.10
N GLU A 24 19.20 -25.24 -0.88
CA GLU A 24 20.62 -25.00 -0.58
C GLU A 24 21.45 -26.18 -1.10
N GLU A 25 22.46 -25.89 -1.91
CA GLU A 25 23.38 -26.88 -2.44
C GLU A 25 24.57 -26.99 -1.52
N SER A 26 24.63 -28.06 -0.74
CA SER A 26 25.79 -28.33 0.13
C SER A 26 26.71 -29.31 -0.57
N PRO A 27 27.99 -28.94 -0.82
CA PRO A 27 28.93 -29.79 -1.51
C PRO A 27 29.33 -31.06 -0.72
N HIS A 28 28.90 -31.19 0.55
CA HIS A 28 29.34 -32.27 1.45
C HIS A 28 28.18 -33.04 2.08
N SER A 29 26.97 -32.85 1.62
CA SER A 29 25.78 -33.51 2.20
C SER A 29 25.04 -34.32 1.15
N ASP A 30 25.03 -35.65 1.32
CA ASP A 30 24.13 -36.57 0.62
C ASP A 30 22.66 -36.42 1.07
N ARG A 31 22.35 -35.48 1.95
CA ARG A 31 20.98 -35.19 2.35
C ARG A 31 20.33 -34.34 1.26
N GLU A 32 19.21 -34.83 0.74
CA GLU A 32 18.33 -34.03 -0.10
C GLU A 32 18.09 -32.66 0.57
N ALA A 33 18.53 -31.61 -0.10
CA ALA A 33 18.30 -30.26 0.39
C ALA A 33 16.78 -30.01 0.42
N ILE A 34 16.28 -29.59 1.57
CA ILE A 34 14.85 -29.27 1.71
C ILE A 34 14.54 -28.10 0.79
N ALA A 35 13.79 -28.38 -0.27
CA ALA A 35 13.34 -27.32 -1.18
C ALA A 35 12.22 -26.50 -0.52
N VAL A 36 12.43 -25.21 -0.44
CA VAL A 36 11.41 -24.26 0.00
C VAL A 36 10.73 -23.66 -1.22
N ARG A 37 9.40 -23.71 -1.27
CA ARG A 37 8.61 -23.09 -2.34
C ARG A 37 8.11 -21.74 -1.90
N LEU A 38 8.52 -20.72 -2.62
CA LEU A 38 8.13 -19.34 -2.32
C LEU A 38 7.31 -18.74 -3.48
N PRO A 39 6.21 -18.05 -3.18
CA PRO A 39 5.45 -17.33 -4.19
C PRO A 39 6.26 -16.15 -4.73
N VAL A 40 5.98 -15.77 -5.97
CA VAL A 40 6.60 -14.60 -6.61
C VAL A 40 6.04 -13.29 -6.05
N ALA A 41 4.76 -13.28 -5.68
CA ALA A 41 4.05 -12.10 -5.17
C ALA A 41 2.94 -12.48 -4.18
N ARG A 42 2.34 -11.49 -3.54
CA ARG A 42 1.14 -11.59 -2.68
C ARG A 42 1.29 -12.41 -1.40
N SER A 43 2.49 -12.46 -0.85
CA SER A 43 2.75 -13.10 0.45
C SER A 43 3.80 -12.27 1.20
N ASP A 44 3.81 -12.36 2.52
CA ASP A 44 4.81 -11.73 3.37
C ASP A 44 6.21 -12.32 3.12
N ARG A 45 6.26 -13.58 2.73
CA ARG A 45 7.50 -14.27 2.37
C ARG A 45 7.49 -14.66 0.90
N THR A 46 8.10 -13.82 0.08
CA THR A 46 8.22 -14.00 -1.38
C THR A 46 9.65 -14.38 -1.78
N TYR A 47 9.82 -14.81 -3.04
CA TYR A 47 11.15 -14.99 -3.61
C TYR A 47 11.99 -13.71 -3.55
N SER A 48 11.35 -12.55 -3.73
CA SER A 48 12.02 -11.25 -3.60
C SER A 48 12.55 -10.99 -2.18
N THR A 49 11.73 -11.26 -1.15
CA THR A 49 12.17 -11.08 0.25
C THR A 49 13.28 -12.06 0.62
N PHE A 50 13.23 -13.29 0.11
CA PHE A 50 14.33 -14.24 0.28
C PHE A 50 15.64 -13.73 -0.31
N LEU A 51 15.62 -13.19 -1.53
CA LEU A 51 16.83 -12.63 -2.16
C LEU A 51 17.40 -11.43 -1.38
N LEU A 52 16.53 -10.52 -0.94
CA LEU A 52 16.94 -9.37 -0.14
C LEU A 52 17.61 -9.81 1.18
N ASP A 53 17.03 -10.82 1.84
CA ASP A 53 17.58 -11.40 3.07
C ASP A 53 18.97 -12.02 2.85
N GLN A 54 19.15 -12.79 1.76
CA GLN A 54 20.45 -13.37 1.41
C GLN A 54 21.50 -12.31 1.08
N LEU A 55 21.10 -11.15 0.58
CA LEU A 55 21.97 -10.01 0.29
C LEU A 55 22.16 -9.09 1.51
N GLN A 56 21.53 -9.42 2.65
CA GLN A 56 21.52 -8.59 3.85
C GLN A 56 20.96 -7.18 3.61
N ILE A 57 20.05 -7.06 2.64
CA ILE A 57 19.32 -5.82 2.36
C ILE A 57 18.06 -5.82 3.23
N PRO A 58 17.87 -4.82 4.10
CA PRO A 58 16.70 -4.79 4.98
C PRO A 58 15.41 -4.68 4.16
N ALA A 59 14.35 -5.34 4.64
CA ALA A 59 13.01 -5.20 4.09
C ALA A 59 12.46 -3.82 4.51
N ILE A 60 12.39 -2.90 3.55
CA ILE A 60 11.94 -1.52 3.75
C ILE A 60 10.69 -1.29 2.93
N SER A 61 9.74 -0.56 3.52
CA SER A 61 8.55 -0.07 2.82
C SER A 61 8.65 1.42 2.60
N VAL A 62 8.29 1.86 1.40
CA VAL A 62 8.38 3.27 0.95
C VAL A 62 7.02 3.77 0.52
N PRO A 63 6.77 5.09 0.54
CA PRO A 63 5.54 5.67 0.01
C PRO A 63 5.30 5.27 -1.44
N GLN A 64 4.08 4.89 -1.78
CA GLN A 64 3.72 4.42 -3.12
C GLN A 64 3.83 5.53 -4.18
N ALA A 65 3.58 6.78 -3.78
CA ALA A 65 3.76 7.97 -4.62
C ALA A 65 4.15 9.18 -3.77
N LYS A 66 4.79 10.19 -4.38
CA LYS A 66 5.12 11.47 -3.71
C LYS A 66 3.89 12.21 -3.18
N THR A 67 2.77 12.00 -3.83
CA THR A 67 1.51 12.73 -3.59
C THR A 67 0.35 11.79 -3.29
N GLU A 68 0.66 10.56 -2.84
CA GLU A 68 -0.40 9.63 -2.51
C GLU A 68 -1.18 10.11 -1.30
N PRO A 69 -2.46 10.41 -1.48
CA PRO A 69 -3.26 10.92 -0.38
C PRO A 69 -3.50 9.90 0.73
N THR A 70 -3.35 8.62 0.47
CA THR A 70 -3.66 7.56 1.44
C THR A 70 -2.54 7.24 2.43
N GLY A 71 -1.34 7.79 2.23
CA GLY A 71 -0.17 7.45 3.05
C GLY A 71 0.26 5.98 2.94
N LYS A 72 -0.17 5.28 1.89
CA LYS A 72 0.08 3.85 1.72
C LYS A 72 1.55 3.56 1.45
N LEU A 73 2.11 2.66 2.25
CA LEU A 73 3.47 2.15 2.07
C LEU A 73 3.47 0.90 1.18
N THR A 74 4.50 0.75 0.36
CA THR A 74 4.72 -0.41 -0.49
C THR A 74 6.14 -0.96 -0.25
N PRO A 75 6.32 -2.28 -0.18
CA PRO A 75 7.65 -2.84 0.03
C PRO A 75 8.55 -2.60 -1.19
N VAL A 76 9.81 -2.33 -0.91
CA VAL A 76 10.87 -2.33 -1.93
C VAL A 76 11.23 -3.78 -2.24
N THR A 77 11.14 -4.14 -3.50
CA THR A 77 11.36 -5.49 -3.99
C THR A 77 12.76 -5.64 -4.63
N MET A 78 13.20 -6.88 -4.80
CA MET A 78 14.44 -7.16 -5.55
C MET A 78 14.39 -6.60 -6.98
N THR A 79 13.21 -6.59 -7.60
CA THR A 79 13.02 -6.00 -8.94
C THR A 79 13.26 -4.48 -8.94
N ASP A 80 12.90 -3.79 -7.86
CA ASP A 80 13.14 -2.36 -7.72
C ASP A 80 14.66 -2.08 -7.61
N TRP A 81 15.39 -2.91 -6.84
CA TRP A 81 16.86 -2.86 -6.74
C TRP A 81 17.54 -3.14 -8.07
N LEU A 82 17.14 -4.22 -8.76
CA LEU A 82 17.69 -4.55 -10.07
C LEU A 82 17.40 -3.45 -11.10
N GLY A 83 16.20 -2.86 -11.05
CA GLY A 83 15.85 -1.73 -11.90
C GLY A 83 16.69 -0.48 -11.65
N TYR A 84 17.28 -0.32 -10.47
CA TYR A 84 18.24 0.74 -10.18
C TYR A 84 19.65 0.41 -10.69
N CYS A 85 20.06 -0.87 -10.58
CA CYS A 85 21.42 -1.31 -10.93
C CYS A 85 21.58 -1.64 -12.40
N ILE A 86 20.49 -1.96 -13.12
CA ILE A 86 20.51 -2.40 -14.51
C ILE A 86 19.88 -1.30 -15.38
N ILE A 87 20.66 -0.80 -16.33
CA ILE A 87 20.21 0.12 -17.38
C ILE A 87 20.04 -0.71 -18.64
N THR A 88 18.84 -0.69 -19.22
CA THR A 88 18.58 -1.38 -20.48
C THR A 88 19.08 -0.57 -21.67
N GLY A 89 19.34 -1.24 -22.83
CA GLY A 89 19.81 -0.55 -24.04
C GLY A 89 18.88 0.58 -24.47
N ASP A 90 17.58 0.38 -24.40
CA ASP A 90 16.57 1.39 -24.74
C ASP A 90 16.63 2.62 -23.80
N GLU A 91 17.04 2.42 -22.56
CA GLU A 91 17.19 3.49 -21.57
C GLU A 91 18.45 4.31 -21.81
N LEU A 92 19.50 3.72 -22.34
CA LEU A 92 20.75 4.43 -22.70
C LEU A 92 20.55 5.43 -23.81
N ASP A 93 19.70 5.10 -24.78
CA ASP A 93 19.45 5.94 -25.97
C ASP A 93 18.45 7.07 -25.71
N THR A 94 17.56 6.92 -24.73
CA THR A 94 16.47 7.87 -24.51
C THR A 94 16.67 8.76 -23.29
N GLN A 95 16.98 8.19 -22.15
CA GLN A 95 17.21 8.93 -20.89
C GLN A 95 17.92 8.01 -19.88
N VAL A 96 19.15 8.30 -19.55
CA VAL A 96 19.87 7.69 -18.43
C VAL A 96 19.12 8.08 -17.13
N PHE A 97 18.37 7.22 -16.53
CA PHE A 97 17.44 7.42 -15.40
C PHE A 97 16.05 7.96 -15.77
N GLY A 98 15.77 8.21 -17.05
CA GLY A 98 14.44 8.66 -17.47
C GLY A 98 13.50 7.49 -17.68
N HIS A 99 12.53 7.34 -16.80
CA HIS A 99 11.51 6.34 -16.98
C HIS A 99 10.24 7.01 -17.47
N GLN A 100 9.78 6.57 -18.60
CA GLN A 100 8.45 6.88 -19.11
C GLN A 100 7.32 6.37 -18.17
N ARG A 101 7.68 5.59 -17.13
CA ARG A 101 6.72 5.05 -16.17
C ARG A 101 6.91 5.70 -14.80
N HIS A 102 6.09 6.67 -14.51
CA HIS A 102 6.10 7.47 -13.28
C HIS A 102 6.24 6.66 -11.97
N TRP A 103 5.61 5.49 -11.87
CA TRP A 103 5.69 4.62 -10.69
C TRP A 103 7.09 3.99 -10.48
N ARG A 104 7.88 3.79 -11.55
CA ARG A 104 9.27 3.31 -11.44
C ARG A 104 10.18 4.42 -10.96
N ASP A 105 9.95 5.64 -11.39
CA ASP A 105 10.75 6.80 -11.03
C ASP A 105 10.66 7.10 -9.52
N VAL A 106 9.46 7.01 -8.95
CA VAL A 106 9.26 7.18 -7.50
C VAL A 106 10.04 6.17 -6.69
N LYS A 107 9.97 4.88 -7.03
CA LYS A 107 10.68 3.82 -6.29
C LYS A 107 12.19 3.91 -6.44
N ARG A 108 12.71 4.33 -7.59
CA ARG A 108 14.15 4.50 -7.79
C ARG A 108 14.76 5.54 -6.88
N ARG A 109 14.10 6.65 -6.68
CA ARG A 109 14.54 7.65 -5.73
C ARG A 109 14.69 7.04 -4.33
N TRP A 110 13.69 6.29 -3.89
CA TRP A 110 13.73 5.63 -2.59
C TRP A 110 14.85 4.58 -2.49
N VAL A 111 15.04 3.77 -3.54
CA VAL A 111 16.14 2.80 -3.59
C VAL A 111 17.50 3.50 -3.48
N PHE A 112 17.66 4.63 -4.17
CA PHE A 112 18.86 5.46 -4.05
C PHE A 112 19.05 5.96 -2.60
N GLU A 113 18.02 6.57 -2.02
CA GLU A 113 18.08 7.07 -0.64
C GLU A 113 18.41 5.97 0.37
N ILE A 114 17.85 4.76 0.18
CA ILE A 114 18.14 3.58 1.00
C ILE A 114 19.59 3.14 0.82
N ALA A 115 20.07 3.02 -0.43
CA ALA A 115 21.41 2.55 -0.75
C ALA A 115 22.52 3.44 -0.15
N TYR A 116 22.26 4.73 -0.09
CA TYR A 116 23.19 5.72 0.47
C TYR A 116 22.91 6.10 1.93
N GLY A 117 21.96 5.43 2.58
CA GLY A 117 21.66 5.67 3.99
C GLY A 117 20.93 6.99 4.28
N TYR A 118 20.34 7.61 3.27
CA TYR A 118 19.55 8.84 3.43
C TYR A 118 18.07 8.57 3.78
N TYR A 119 17.62 7.33 3.63
CA TYR A 119 16.24 6.96 3.90
C TYR A 119 16.07 6.56 5.36
N ASP A 120 15.20 7.27 6.07
CA ASP A 120 14.78 6.92 7.42
C ASP A 120 13.36 6.33 7.38
N PRO A 121 13.18 5.03 7.67
CA PRO A 121 11.87 4.38 7.65
C PRO A 121 10.91 4.94 8.71
N GLU A 122 11.43 5.44 9.84
CA GLU A 122 10.59 6.03 10.87
C GLU A 122 10.01 7.38 10.44
N VAL A 123 10.82 8.23 9.82
CA VAL A 123 10.36 9.49 9.22
C VAL A 123 9.33 9.22 8.12
N ALA A 124 9.54 8.19 7.30
CA ALA A 124 8.57 7.82 6.26
C ALA A 124 7.24 7.34 6.86
N ARG A 125 7.29 6.55 7.93
CA ARG A 125 6.11 6.07 8.67
C ARG A 125 5.32 7.24 9.28
N LEU A 126 6.01 8.14 9.97
CA LEU A 126 5.38 9.30 10.59
C LEU A 126 4.76 10.25 9.56
N ASN A 127 5.42 10.45 8.43
CA ASN A 127 4.85 11.25 7.33
C ASN A 127 3.60 10.59 6.72
N ALA A 128 3.57 9.26 6.63
CA ALA A 128 2.39 8.53 6.15
C ALA A 128 1.22 8.66 7.13
N GLU A 129 1.49 8.55 8.43
CA GLU A 129 0.48 8.73 9.49
C GLU A 129 -0.05 10.17 9.50
N LEU A 130 0.83 11.16 9.42
CA LEU A 130 0.44 12.57 9.36
C LEU A 130 -0.52 12.82 8.18
N ARG A 131 -0.17 12.35 7.00
CA ARG A 131 -1.05 12.48 5.82
C ARG A 131 -2.38 11.78 5.99
N HIS A 132 -2.40 10.61 6.62
CA HIS A 132 -3.65 9.92 6.89
C HIS A 132 -4.57 10.75 7.81
N VAL A 133 -4.01 11.33 8.86
CA VAL A 133 -4.76 12.21 9.78
C VAL A 133 -5.23 13.48 9.08
N GLU A 134 -4.40 14.10 8.25
CA GLU A 134 -4.79 15.29 7.46
C GLU A 134 -5.99 15.01 6.55
N LEU A 135 -6.02 13.83 5.92
CA LEU A 135 -7.15 13.42 5.08
C LEU A 135 -8.43 13.15 5.88
N GLN A 136 -8.29 12.52 7.05
CA GLN A 136 -9.44 12.31 7.93
C GLN A 136 -10.00 13.66 8.39
N LEU A 137 -9.14 14.61 8.73
CA LEU A 137 -9.54 15.95 9.14
C LEU A 137 -10.27 16.67 8.00
N ALA A 138 -9.70 16.65 6.79
CA ALA A 138 -10.37 17.25 5.62
C ALA A 138 -11.73 16.63 5.32
N SER A 139 -11.88 15.30 5.49
CA SER A 139 -13.17 14.63 5.33
C SER A 139 -14.18 15.07 6.39
N LEU A 140 -13.74 15.17 7.65
CA LEU A 140 -14.61 15.63 8.75
C LEU A 140 -15.03 17.10 8.57
N ASP A 141 -14.13 17.96 8.13
CA ASP A 141 -14.43 19.36 7.82
C ASP A 141 -15.47 19.47 6.70
N GLN A 142 -15.34 18.63 5.67
CA GLN A 142 -16.33 18.58 4.59
C GLN A 142 -17.70 18.10 5.09
N ASP A 143 -17.73 17.07 5.91
CA ASP A 143 -18.97 16.56 6.52
C ASP A 143 -19.61 17.60 7.44
N ALA A 144 -18.80 18.33 8.21
CA ALA A 144 -19.29 19.42 9.06
C ALA A 144 -19.91 20.54 8.22
N ALA A 145 -19.22 20.97 7.15
CA ALA A 145 -19.74 22.00 6.26
C ALA A 145 -21.05 21.60 5.57
N VAL A 146 -21.18 20.33 5.17
CA VAL A 146 -22.44 19.80 4.60
C VAL A 146 -23.56 19.86 5.62
N ARG A 147 -23.29 19.46 6.87
CA ARG A 147 -24.29 19.49 7.97
C ARG A 147 -24.68 20.92 8.33
N GLU A 148 -23.73 21.84 8.43
CA GLU A 148 -23.99 23.25 8.68
C GLU A 148 -24.88 23.86 7.59
N LYS A 149 -24.57 23.57 6.32
CA LYS A 149 -25.38 24.00 5.20
C LYS A 149 -26.79 23.43 5.25
N PHE A 150 -26.93 22.13 5.57
CA PHE A 150 -28.24 21.49 5.73
C PHE A 150 -29.05 22.15 6.83
N LEU A 151 -28.44 22.46 8.00
CA LEU A 151 -29.09 23.14 9.10
C LEU A 151 -29.49 24.58 8.72
N ALA A 152 -28.65 25.29 7.98
CA ALA A 152 -28.94 26.65 7.52
C ALA A 152 -30.09 26.69 6.50
N ASP A 153 -30.19 25.70 5.64
CA ASP A 153 -31.23 25.59 4.61
C ASP A 153 -32.54 24.98 5.16
N THR A 154 -32.52 24.47 6.40
CA THR A 154 -33.69 23.90 7.05
C THR A 154 -34.45 24.99 7.82
N PRO A 155 -35.80 25.07 7.75
CA PRO A 155 -36.57 26.11 8.40
C PRO A 155 -36.54 26.06 9.95
N PHE A 156 -35.79 25.14 10.51
CA PHE A 156 -35.67 24.94 11.96
C PHE A 156 -34.32 25.50 12.43
N ALA A 157 -34.36 26.55 13.21
CA ALA A 157 -33.16 27.22 13.70
C ALA A 157 -32.38 26.42 14.77
N ASN A 158 -32.90 25.26 15.21
CA ASN A 158 -32.35 24.53 16.33
C ASN A 158 -32.68 23.02 16.21
N PRO A 159 -31.73 22.09 16.48
CA PRO A 159 -31.96 20.66 16.48
C PRO A 159 -33.15 20.22 17.37
N GLU A 160 -33.34 20.90 18.50
CA GLU A 160 -34.45 20.64 19.41
C GLU A 160 -35.82 20.97 18.79
N GLU A 161 -35.92 21.97 17.92
CA GLU A 161 -37.14 22.27 17.15
C GLU A 161 -37.42 21.21 16.10
N LEU A 162 -36.39 20.72 15.44
CA LEU A 162 -36.52 19.62 14.47
C LEU A 162 -36.98 18.35 15.13
N GLU A 163 -36.47 17.99 16.31
CA GLU A 163 -36.91 16.82 17.08
C GLU A 163 -38.37 16.96 17.52
N ARG A 164 -38.78 18.14 17.94
CA ARG A 164 -40.19 18.39 18.30
C ARG A 164 -41.12 18.26 17.10
N GLU A 165 -40.74 18.84 15.96
CA GLU A 165 -41.57 18.76 14.76
C GLU A 165 -41.66 17.31 14.25
N LEU A 166 -40.54 16.57 14.28
CA LEU A 166 -40.55 15.13 13.97
C LEU A 166 -41.44 14.34 14.88
N ALA A 167 -41.42 14.60 16.20
CA ALA A 167 -42.31 13.93 17.16
C ALA A 167 -43.78 14.22 16.89
N VAL A 168 -44.10 15.48 16.54
CA VAL A 168 -45.47 15.87 16.17
C VAL A 168 -45.93 15.16 14.90
N ARG A 169 -45.08 15.10 13.87
CA ARG A 169 -45.41 14.42 12.60
C ARG A 169 -45.55 12.92 12.74
N ILE A 170 -44.72 12.30 13.58
CA ILE A 170 -44.88 10.87 13.91
C ILE A 170 -46.23 10.61 14.60
N ALA A 171 -46.61 11.43 15.59
CA ALA A 171 -47.87 11.29 16.28
C ALA A 171 -49.08 11.50 15.35
N GLU A 172 -49.02 12.49 14.43
CA GLU A 172 -50.06 12.71 13.41
C GLU A 172 -50.21 11.49 12.50
N LEU A 173 -49.10 10.89 12.05
CA LEU A 173 -49.10 9.69 11.21
C LEU A 173 -49.68 8.47 11.94
N GLU A 174 -49.32 8.27 13.20
CA GLU A 174 -49.86 7.18 14.02
C GLU A 174 -51.40 7.32 14.21
N GLN A 175 -51.88 8.56 14.38
CA GLN A 175 -53.32 8.82 14.51
C GLN A 175 -54.06 8.54 13.20
N VAL A 176 -53.52 8.98 12.03
CA VAL A 176 -54.12 8.71 10.73
C VAL A 176 -54.16 7.21 10.42
N VAL A 177 -53.11 6.47 10.81
CA VAL A 177 -53.07 5.01 10.65
C VAL A 177 -54.10 4.33 11.55
N ALA A 178 -54.28 4.80 12.78
CA ALA A 178 -55.27 4.26 13.69
C ALA A 178 -56.70 4.53 13.20
N ASP A 179 -56.97 5.73 12.68
CA ASP A 179 -58.29 6.14 12.15
C ASP A 179 -58.64 5.43 10.83
N GLY A 180 -57.59 5.08 10.02
CA GLY A 180 -57.77 4.35 8.76
C GLY A 180 -57.94 2.83 8.92
N ALA A 181 -57.74 2.29 10.13
CA ALA A 181 -57.89 0.87 10.43
C ALA A 181 -59.28 0.50 11.00
N THR A 182 -60.17 1.47 11.14
CA THR A 182 -61.60 1.30 11.53
C THR A 182 -62.49 1.39 10.31
#